data_65233be797b4b4749a9f97cdb7d5ba34
#
_entry.id   65233be797b4b4749a9f97cdb7d5ba34
#
_cell.length_a   1.000
_cell.length_b   1.000
_cell.length_c   1.000
_cell.angle_alpha   90.00
_cell.angle_beta   90.00
_cell.angle_gamma   90.00
#
_symmetry.space_group_name_H-M   'P 1'
#
loop_
_entity.id
_entity.type
_entity.pdbx_description
1 polymer ?
#
loop_
_entity_poly.entity_id
_entity_poly.type
_entity_poly.pdbx_seq_one_letter_code
_entity_poly.pdbx_strand_id
1 'polypeptide(L)'
;DIYKNIDYLKSLPNLKIIKEKDYIKNVKPNGYRSYHLIVEITAPYEDILGNNPGKFFAEIQVRTIAMDSWASLEHQMKYKHDIKNPELIVKELKRCADELAACDVSMQTIRNLINAEN
;
A
#
# COMPACT_ATOMS: atom_id res chain seq x y z
N ASP A 1 1.65 -0.34 -12.42
CA ASP A 1 2.35 -1.39 -11.70
C ASP A 1 2.95 -0.82 -10.41
N ILE A 2 2.56 -1.40 -9.26
CA ILE A 2 3.05 -0.96 -7.94
C ILE A 2 4.57 -1.08 -7.85
N TYR A 3 5.15 -2.17 -8.34
CA TYR A 3 6.58 -2.42 -8.23
C TYR A 3 7.42 -1.42 -9.03
N LYS A 4 6.92 -0.93 -10.16
CA LYS A 4 7.57 0.16 -10.92
C LYS A 4 7.59 1.45 -10.11
N ASN A 5 6.49 1.78 -9.43
CA ASN A 5 6.42 2.96 -8.57
C ASN A 5 7.37 2.86 -7.38
N ILE A 6 7.51 1.67 -6.81
CA ILE A 6 8.46 1.42 -5.71
C ILE A 6 9.89 1.57 -6.19
N ASP A 7 10.24 1.03 -7.36
CA ASP A 7 11.56 1.20 -7.95
C ASP A 7 11.88 2.68 -8.22
N TYR A 8 10.88 3.45 -8.67
CA TYR A 8 11.03 4.89 -8.84
C TYR A 8 11.33 5.59 -7.50
N LEU A 9 10.60 5.27 -6.44
CA LEU A 9 10.84 5.83 -5.11
C LEU A 9 12.24 5.52 -4.60
N LYS A 10 12.72 4.28 -4.82
CA LYS A 10 14.07 3.87 -4.43
C LYS A 10 15.17 4.60 -5.20
N SER A 11 14.86 5.15 -6.36
CA SER A 11 15.82 5.89 -7.18
C SER A 11 15.99 7.36 -6.76
N LEU A 12 15.13 7.88 -5.88
CA LEU A 12 15.18 9.28 -5.46
C LEU A 12 16.39 9.56 -4.58
N PRO A 13 17.18 10.62 -4.87
CA PRO A 13 18.49 10.82 -4.23
C PRO A 13 18.44 11.18 -2.74
N ASN A 14 17.37 11.83 -2.28
CA ASN A 14 17.24 12.31 -0.90
C ASN A 14 16.37 11.40 -0.03
N LEU A 15 16.08 10.19 -0.50
CA LEU A 15 15.20 9.25 0.16
C LEU A 15 15.95 7.93 0.39
N LYS A 16 16.03 7.52 1.65
CA LYS A 16 16.67 6.27 2.03
C LYS A 16 15.60 5.32 2.59
N ILE A 17 15.56 4.10 2.07
CA ILE A 17 14.66 3.06 2.55
C ILE A 17 15.21 2.47 3.85
N ILE A 18 14.46 2.58 4.93
CA ILE A 18 14.81 2.03 6.24
C ILE A 18 14.21 0.64 6.41
N LYS A 19 12.94 0.46 5.99
CA LYS A 19 12.21 -0.79 6.17
C LYS A 19 11.18 -0.94 5.06
N GLU A 20 10.99 -2.18 4.61
CA GLU A 20 9.98 -2.55 3.62
C GLU A 20 9.15 -3.72 4.12
N LYS A 21 7.84 -3.70 3.80
CA LYS A 21 6.95 -4.84 3.99
C LYS A 21 6.07 -4.98 2.76
N ASP A 22 6.18 -6.12 2.09
CA ASP A 22 5.40 -6.45 0.91
C ASP A 22 4.22 -7.33 1.29
N TYR A 23 3.07 -6.72 1.59
CA TYR A 23 1.82 -7.41 1.85
C TYR A 23 1.05 -7.74 0.57
N ILE A 24 1.65 -7.53 -0.60
CA ILE A 24 1.09 -7.96 -1.87
C ILE A 24 1.52 -9.39 -2.19
N LYS A 25 2.81 -9.68 -2.04
CA LYS A 25 3.34 -11.05 -2.13
C LYS A 25 3.01 -11.87 -0.89
N ASN A 26 3.07 -11.24 0.29
CA ASN A 26 2.81 -11.87 1.57
C ASN A 26 1.51 -11.29 2.15
N VAL A 27 0.39 -11.68 1.57
CA VAL A 27 -0.95 -11.19 1.93
C VAL A 27 -1.26 -11.55 3.38
N LYS A 28 -1.80 -10.60 4.15
CA LYS A 28 -2.25 -10.89 5.51
C LYS A 28 -3.44 -11.85 5.51
N PRO A 29 -3.61 -12.66 6.56
CA PRO A 29 -4.71 -13.65 6.63
C PRO A 29 -6.12 -13.05 6.44
N ASN A 30 -6.32 -11.79 6.84
CA ASN A 30 -7.60 -11.09 6.68
C ASN A 30 -7.86 -10.58 5.25
N GLY A 31 -6.89 -10.68 4.35
CA GLY A 31 -7.00 -10.19 2.98
C GLY A 31 -6.32 -8.85 2.73
N TYR A 32 -5.74 -8.22 3.76
CA TYR A 32 -5.06 -6.93 3.60
C TYR A 32 -3.87 -7.02 2.65
N ARG A 33 -3.83 -6.11 1.68
CA ARG A 33 -2.76 -5.98 0.68
C ARG A 33 -2.30 -4.55 0.59
N SER A 34 -1.00 -4.34 0.64
CA SER A 34 -0.36 -3.03 0.48
C SER A 34 1.16 -3.23 0.41
N TYR A 35 1.89 -2.27 -0.10
CA TYR A 35 3.33 -2.23 0.04
C TYR A 35 3.70 -1.08 0.98
N HIS A 36 4.44 -1.36 2.05
CA HIS A 36 4.81 -0.38 3.06
C HIS A 36 6.30 -0.09 3.01
N LEU A 37 6.64 1.19 3.01
CA LEU A 37 8.01 1.68 3.09
C LEU A 37 8.13 2.64 4.27
N ILE A 38 9.14 2.42 5.12
CA ILE A 38 9.58 3.45 6.05
C ILE A 38 10.83 4.07 5.46
N VAL A 39 10.80 5.39 5.29
CA VAL A 39 11.85 6.13 4.60
C VAL A 39 12.42 7.22 5.49
N GLU A 40 13.71 7.51 5.30
CA GLU A 40 14.37 8.68 5.84
C GLU A 40 14.55 9.68 4.70
N ILE A 41 14.05 10.89 4.90
CA ILE A 41 14.12 11.97 3.91
C ILE A 41 15.09 13.02 4.42
N THR A 42 16.08 13.39 3.61
CA THR A 42 16.97 14.51 3.89
C THR A 42 16.42 15.77 3.21
N ALA A 43 16.17 16.80 3.99
CA ALA A 43 15.58 18.05 3.50
C ALA A 43 16.32 19.26 4.04
N PRO A 44 16.32 20.42 3.31
CA PRO A 44 17.08 21.62 3.69
C PRO A 44 16.41 22.42 4.82
N TYR A 45 15.99 21.73 5.87
CA TYR A 45 15.34 22.29 7.03
C TYR A 45 15.99 21.73 8.30
N GLU A 46 15.87 22.46 9.40
CA GLU A 46 16.36 21.98 10.70
C GLU A 46 15.41 20.89 11.23
N ASP A 47 15.96 19.75 11.66
CA ASP A 47 15.20 18.68 12.29
C ASP A 47 15.12 18.85 13.81
N ILE A 48 14.43 17.92 14.50
CA ILE A 48 14.21 17.97 15.94
C ILE A 48 15.54 17.91 16.75
N LEU A 49 16.62 17.39 16.16
CA LEU A 49 17.93 17.31 16.78
C LEU A 49 18.82 18.53 16.47
N GLY A 50 18.31 19.51 15.71
CA GLY A 50 19.04 20.70 15.33
C GLY A 50 19.97 20.53 14.13
N ASN A 51 19.86 19.44 13.37
CA ASN A 51 20.67 19.22 12.18
C ASN A 51 20.05 19.91 10.96
N ASN A 52 20.90 20.52 10.12
CA ASN A 52 20.50 21.09 8.82
C ASN A 52 21.61 20.81 7.78
N PRO A 53 21.37 20.02 6.71
CA PRO A 53 20.04 19.46 6.32
C PRO A 53 19.54 18.43 7.34
N GLY A 54 18.26 18.49 7.61
CA GLY A 54 17.60 17.63 8.59
C GLY A 54 17.16 16.30 8.01
N LYS A 55 16.93 15.34 8.90
CA LYS A 55 16.43 14.01 8.58
C LYS A 55 15.05 13.82 9.13
N PHE A 56 14.13 13.38 8.27
CA PHE A 56 12.74 13.20 8.59
C PHE A 56 12.31 11.80 8.18
N PHE A 57 11.44 11.18 8.99
CA PHE A 57 10.93 9.84 8.71
C PHE A 57 9.49 9.92 8.24
N ALA A 58 9.15 9.07 7.27
CA ALA A 58 7.81 8.96 6.76
C ALA A 58 7.47 7.51 6.45
N GLU A 59 6.20 7.16 6.60
CA GLU A 59 5.67 5.90 6.11
C GLU A 59 4.95 6.15 4.78
N ILE A 60 5.33 5.39 3.77
CA ILE A 60 4.68 5.43 2.46
C ILE A 60 3.96 4.10 2.26
N GLN A 61 2.67 4.17 1.98
CA GLN A 61 1.87 3.00 1.61
C GLN A 61 1.52 3.11 0.13
N VAL A 62 1.89 2.08 -0.64
CA VAL A 62 1.60 2.02 -2.07
C VAL A 62 0.57 0.94 -2.31
N ARG A 63 -0.55 1.33 -2.93
CA ARG A 63 -1.72 0.47 -3.16
C ARG A 63 -2.33 0.72 -4.52
N THR A 64 -3.02 -0.28 -5.06
CA THR A 64 -3.98 -0.04 -6.14
C THR A 64 -5.23 0.64 -5.58
N ILE A 65 -6.06 1.20 -6.46
CA ILE A 65 -7.36 1.78 -6.06
C ILE A 65 -8.23 0.72 -5.37
N ALA A 66 -8.22 -0.50 -5.87
CA ALA A 66 -8.97 -1.61 -5.29
C ALA A 66 -8.49 -1.95 -3.87
N MET A 67 -7.17 -2.01 -3.66
CA MET A 67 -6.58 -2.26 -2.34
C MET A 67 -6.93 -1.16 -1.34
N ASP A 68 -6.92 0.10 -1.78
CA ASP A 68 -7.22 1.25 -0.93
C ASP A 68 -8.71 1.28 -0.54
N SER A 69 -9.61 1.00 -1.49
CA SER A 69 -11.05 0.90 -1.22
C SER A 69 -11.36 -0.20 -0.20
N TRP A 70 -10.72 -1.36 -0.34
CA TRP A 70 -10.88 -2.46 0.60
C TRP A 70 -10.37 -2.08 2.00
N ALA A 71 -9.19 -1.47 2.09
CA ALA A 71 -8.61 -1.05 3.35
C ALA A 71 -9.49 -0.03 4.08
N SER A 72 -10.12 0.87 3.33
CA SER A 72 -11.07 1.84 3.88
C SER A 72 -12.30 1.16 4.49
N LEU A 73 -12.86 0.16 3.81
CA LEU A 73 -13.99 -0.61 4.34
C LEU A 73 -13.62 -1.40 5.60
N GLU A 74 -12.46 -2.02 5.60
CA GLU A 74 -11.95 -2.76 6.77
C GLU A 74 -11.76 -1.81 7.96
N HIS A 75 -11.22 -0.62 7.71
CA HIS A 75 -11.06 0.41 8.74
C HIS A 75 -12.41 0.83 9.32
N GLN A 76 -13.42 1.07 8.48
CA GLN A 76 -14.78 1.39 8.94
C GLN A 76 -15.34 0.29 9.83
N MET A 77 -15.15 -0.97 9.47
CA MET A 77 -15.60 -2.11 10.24
C MET A 77 -14.95 -2.14 11.63
N LYS A 78 -13.64 -1.92 11.71
CA LYS A 78 -12.88 -1.95 12.98
C LYS A 78 -13.31 -0.86 13.96
N TYR A 79 -13.71 0.31 13.47
CA TYR A 79 -14.00 1.48 14.30
C TYR A 79 -15.49 1.76 14.49
N LYS A 80 -16.36 0.92 13.95
CA LYS A 80 -17.79 1.01 14.19
C LYS A 80 -18.18 0.14 15.38
N HIS A 81 -18.85 0.74 16.39
CA HIS A 81 -19.15 0.06 17.64
C HIS A 81 -20.40 -0.85 17.61
N ASP A 82 -21.31 -0.68 16.65
CA ASP A 82 -22.61 -1.35 16.62
C ASP A 82 -22.78 -2.39 15.52
N ILE A 83 -21.71 -3.14 15.22
CA ILE A 83 -21.76 -4.16 14.18
C ILE A 83 -22.46 -5.41 14.72
N LYS A 84 -23.58 -5.79 14.09
CA LYS A 84 -24.41 -6.93 14.52
C LYS A 84 -23.84 -8.30 14.17
N ASN A 85 -22.99 -8.38 13.14
CA ASN A 85 -22.46 -9.68 12.71
C ASN A 85 -21.01 -9.52 12.21
N PRO A 86 -20.05 -9.32 13.14
CA PRO A 86 -18.67 -9.07 12.75
C PRO A 86 -18.02 -10.25 12.02
N GLU A 87 -18.37 -11.48 12.37
CA GLU A 87 -17.78 -12.67 11.73
C GLU A 87 -18.16 -12.76 10.24
N LEU A 88 -19.43 -12.46 9.91
CA LEU A 88 -19.87 -12.43 8.53
C LEU A 88 -19.17 -11.34 7.73
N ILE A 89 -19.01 -10.16 8.33
CA ILE A 89 -18.34 -9.03 7.67
C ILE A 89 -16.88 -9.36 7.41
N VAL A 90 -16.16 -9.96 8.36
CA VAL A 90 -14.77 -10.40 8.19
C VAL A 90 -14.66 -11.40 7.03
N LYS A 91 -15.56 -12.39 6.98
CA LYS A 91 -15.61 -13.39 5.92
C LYS A 91 -15.87 -12.76 4.54
N GLU A 92 -16.81 -11.83 4.47
CA GLU A 92 -17.13 -11.13 3.22
C GLU A 92 -16.00 -10.20 2.78
N LEU A 93 -15.32 -9.53 3.72
CA LEU A 93 -14.14 -8.72 3.42
C LEU A 93 -13.03 -9.58 2.82
N LYS A 94 -12.77 -10.78 3.37
CA LYS A 94 -11.76 -11.68 2.83
C LYS A 94 -12.11 -12.14 1.41
N ARG A 95 -13.36 -12.52 1.18
CA ARG A 95 -13.85 -12.91 -0.14
C ARG A 95 -13.71 -11.75 -1.15
N CYS A 96 -14.10 -10.55 -0.75
CA CYS A 96 -13.98 -9.34 -1.56
C CYS A 96 -12.52 -9.03 -1.89
N ALA A 97 -11.60 -9.16 -0.93
CA ALA A 97 -10.18 -8.95 -1.15
C ALA A 97 -9.63 -9.89 -2.25
N ASP A 98 -10.04 -11.16 -2.23
CA ASP A 98 -9.62 -12.14 -3.24
C ASP A 98 -10.16 -11.78 -4.63
N GLU A 99 -11.41 -11.33 -4.72
CA GLU A 99 -12.01 -10.88 -5.99
C GLU A 99 -11.32 -9.63 -6.53
N LEU A 100 -11.02 -8.66 -5.67
CA LEU A 100 -10.31 -7.44 -6.06
C LEU A 100 -8.88 -7.73 -6.53
N ALA A 101 -8.19 -8.66 -5.89
CA ALA A 101 -6.85 -9.08 -6.32
C ALA A 101 -6.89 -9.70 -7.71
N ALA A 102 -7.87 -10.56 -7.99
CA ALA A 102 -8.08 -11.14 -9.32
C ALA A 102 -8.38 -10.06 -10.37
N CYS A 103 -9.19 -9.06 -10.02
CA CYS A 103 -9.50 -7.93 -10.88
C CYS A 103 -8.25 -7.09 -11.18
N ASP A 104 -7.41 -6.82 -10.19
CA ASP A 104 -6.16 -6.08 -10.37
C ASP A 104 -5.23 -6.80 -11.35
N VAL A 105 -5.09 -8.13 -11.23
CA VAL A 105 -4.30 -8.95 -12.16
C VAL A 105 -4.87 -8.87 -13.57
N SER A 106 -6.18 -8.96 -13.72
CA SER A 106 -6.85 -8.88 -15.02
C SER A 106 -6.63 -7.51 -15.69
N MET A 107 -6.75 -6.43 -14.93
CA MET A 107 -6.48 -5.08 -15.45
C MET A 107 -5.02 -4.91 -15.87
N GLN A 108 -4.07 -5.45 -15.11
CA GLN A 108 -2.66 -5.39 -15.48
C GLN A 108 -2.39 -6.19 -16.76
N THR A 109 -3.02 -7.34 -16.92
CA THR A 109 -2.94 -8.16 -18.14
C THR A 109 -3.44 -7.36 -19.36
N ILE A 110 -4.58 -6.68 -19.23
CA ILE A 110 -5.15 -5.85 -20.31
C ILE A 110 -4.17 -4.72 -20.66
N ARG A 111 -3.60 -4.02 -19.69
CA ARG A 111 -2.61 -2.97 -19.92
C ARG A 111 -1.38 -3.48 -20.66
N ASN A 112 -0.90 -4.66 -20.26
CA ASN A 112 0.25 -5.29 -20.91
C ASN A 112 -0.05 -5.63 -22.38
N LEU A 113 -1.26 -6.13 -22.65
CA LEU A 113 -1.71 -6.41 -24.03
C LEU A 113 -1.82 -5.13 -24.86
N ILE A 114 -2.39 -4.07 -24.31
CA ILE A 114 -2.49 -2.77 -24.99
C ILE A 114 -1.09 -2.23 -25.31
N ASN A 115 -0.17 -2.29 -24.37
CA ASN A 115 1.19 -1.77 -24.54
C ASN A 115 2.00 -2.60 -25.55
N ALA A 116 1.73 -3.90 -25.67
CA ALA A 116 2.40 -4.77 -26.63
C ALA A 116 2.00 -4.49 -28.09
N GLU A 117 0.83 -3.85 -28.33
CA GLU A 117 0.35 -3.48 -29.65
C GLU A 117 0.93 -2.15 -30.17
N ASN A 118 1.62 -1.43 -29.32
CA ASN A 118 2.29 -0.20 -29.68
C ASN A 118 3.77 -0.49 -30.07
#